data_5293dd9b6d46002174f5efc8e0b5ebfa
#
_entry.id   5293dd9b6d46002174f5efc8e0b5ebfa
#
_cell.length_a   1.000
_cell.length_b   1.000
_cell.length_c   1.000
_cell.angle_alpha   90.00
_cell.angle_beta   90.00
_cell.angle_gamma   90.00
#
_symmetry.space_group_name_H-M   'P 1'
#
loop_
_entity.id
_entity.type
_entity.pdbx_description
1 polymer ?
#
loop_
_entity_poly.entity_id
_entity_poly.type
_entity_poly.pdbx_seq_one_letter_code
_entity_poly.pdbx_strand_id
1 'polypeptide(L)'
;MNRENRTFAEIRPGDSAELMRTCTADDFFVFATASGNHNPMHLPEHDHDGDGVKDEPIAPAMWVGSLISAVLGNILPGPGTLYRAQDLQFLGHARAGDDLVARVTVLEKHDDGRVRLATIVERPSDRAPLVRGEALVQAPSVKLSFDDLDLPGLVVQRHRHFDALLERARVLPPLTVAVVAPEEPNSLGGALLAAEHHLITPIFVGDRTRIEAAAREIGRSITQVEIVDTSWHIAAANKAVDLIAAGRAQALMKGHLHTDDLLRAALRKDNGLRRGRRLTHVFVMDVPGLTHPLLVTDAAINITPDLMTKVDIVQNAIDLAVSLGIPEPKVGILSAVETVNPAIPSSVDAALLSKMAERGQIKGGIVDGPLAMDNALDLKAARTKGISSVVAGQAEVLVVPGLDAGNMLAKQLTYISKAEGAGLVMGAKVPIIMTSRADGEKARLASCAVAAVHHARVSSNTVAELAQQ
;
A
#
# COMPACT_ATOMS: atom_id res chain seq x y z
N MET A 1 5.50 -31.97 -4.40
CA MET A 1 6.53 -33.05 -4.34
C MET A 1 6.23 -33.95 -3.17
N ASN A 2 6.13 -35.25 -3.39
CA ASN A 2 5.91 -36.18 -2.30
C ASN A 2 7.16 -36.20 -1.41
N ARG A 3 7.02 -35.88 -0.12
CA ARG A 3 8.11 -35.85 0.86
C ARG A 3 8.04 -37.11 1.71
N GLU A 4 9.13 -37.85 1.74
CA GLU A 4 9.27 -39.04 2.56
C GLU A 4 10.25 -38.81 3.69
N ASN A 5 9.97 -39.39 4.86
CA ASN A 5 10.92 -39.41 5.96
C ASN A 5 12.02 -40.47 5.74
N ARG A 6 13.09 -40.36 6.53
CA ARG A 6 14.05 -41.44 6.78
C ARG A 6 13.79 -42.05 8.14
N THR A 7 13.48 -43.34 8.15
CA THR A 7 13.28 -44.06 9.42
C THR A 7 14.60 -44.22 10.17
N PHE A 8 14.53 -44.48 11.47
CA PHE A 8 15.74 -44.74 12.28
C PHE A 8 16.64 -45.80 11.67
N ALA A 9 16.09 -46.86 11.04
CA ALA A 9 16.87 -47.91 10.41
C ALA A 9 17.63 -47.43 9.17
N GLU A 10 17.09 -46.49 8.44
CA GLU A 10 17.66 -45.92 7.18
C GLU A 10 18.75 -44.88 7.43
N ILE A 11 18.74 -44.22 8.61
CA ILE A 11 19.67 -43.17 8.94
C ILE A 11 21.06 -43.75 9.28
N ARG A 12 22.11 -43.06 8.82
CA ARG A 12 23.50 -43.43 9.10
C ARG A 12 24.29 -42.19 9.60
N PRO A 13 25.30 -42.41 10.48
CA PRO A 13 26.26 -41.33 10.79
C PRO A 13 26.90 -40.79 9.50
N GLY A 14 27.02 -39.47 9.40
CA GLY A 14 27.48 -38.75 8.22
C GLY A 14 26.37 -38.35 7.24
N ASP A 15 25.16 -38.89 7.34
CA ASP A 15 24.02 -38.37 6.53
C ASP A 15 23.82 -36.89 6.82
N SER A 16 23.60 -36.12 5.76
CA SER A 16 23.41 -34.68 5.86
C SER A 16 22.25 -34.19 4.99
N ALA A 17 21.60 -33.10 5.40
CA ALA A 17 20.59 -32.42 4.63
C ALA A 17 20.65 -30.91 4.88
N GLU A 18 20.20 -30.15 3.91
CA GLU A 18 20.18 -28.70 3.99
C GLU A 18 18.91 -28.09 3.41
N LEU A 19 18.60 -26.89 3.88
CA LEU A 19 17.53 -26.04 3.40
C LEU A 19 18.07 -24.63 3.20
N MET A 20 17.82 -24.07 2.01
CA MET A 20 18.10 -22.67 1.73
C MET A 20 16.83 -21.85 1.86
N ARG A 21 16.92 -20.68 2.50
CA ARG A 21 15.83 -19.72 2.64
C ARG A 21 16.36 -18.30 2.67
N THR A 22 15.75 -17.41 1.89
CA THR A 22 15.98 -15.96 1.99
C THR A 22 15.26 -15.41 3.21
N CYS A 23 15.97 -14.64 4.02
CA CYS A 23 15.45 -13.90 5.16
C CYS A 23 14.69 -12.68 4.68
N THR A 24 13.44 -12.48 5.09
CA THR A 24 12.64 -11.33 4.68
C THR A 24 12.26 -10.45 5.87
N ALA A 25 12.02 -9.16 5.62
CA ALA A 25 11.52 -8.25 6.65
C ALA A 25 10.18 -8.69 7.23
N ASP A 26 9.34 -9.38 6.45
CA ASP A 26 8.05 -9.89 6.91
C ASP A 26 8.20 -11.06 7.87
N ASP A 27 9.27 -11.87 7.74
CA ASP A 27 9.58 -12.94 8.70
C ASP A 27 9.77 -12.40 10.12
N PHE A 28 10.31 -11.18 10.26
CA PHE A 28 10.53 -10.56 11.57
C PHE A 28 9.21 -10.20 12.25
N PHE A 29 8.25 -9.66 11.52
CA PHE A 29 6.92 -9.36 12.04
C PHE A 29 6.14 -10.64 12.38
N VAL A 30 6.20 -11.65 11.52
CA VAL A 30 5.57 -12.96 11.78
C VAL A 30 6.15 -13.57 13.04
N PHE A 31 7.48 -13.55 13.19
CA PHE A 31 8.13 -14.09 14.39
C PHE A 31 7.79 -13.28 15.65
N ALA A 32 7.82 -11.95 15.56
CA ALA A 32 7.44 -11.08 16.67
C ALA A 32 6.01 -11.35 17.16
N THR A 33 5.07 -11.49 16.21
CA THR A 33 3.67 -11.81 16.51
C THR A 33 3.52 -13.20 17.13
N ALA A 34 4.22 -14.21 16.59
CA ALA A 34 4.12 -15.59 17.07
C ALA A 34 4.81 -15.83 18.42
N SER A 35 5.95 -15.16 18.67
CA SER A 35 6.77 -15.33 19.87
C SER A 35 6.47 -14.34 20.98
N GLY A 36 5.81 -13.20 20.68
CA GLY A 36 5.68 -12.07 21.58
C GLY A 36 6.97 -11.24 21.75
N ASN A 37 8.00 -11.47 20.95
CA ASN A 37 9.24 -10.69 21.00
C ASN A 37 9.12 -9.40 20.20
N HIS A 38 8.78 -8.30 20.87
CA HIS A 38 8.63 -6.98 20.29
C HIS A 38 9.87 -6.09 20.45
N ASN A 39 11.07 -6.68 20.54
CA ASN A 39 12.30 -5.90 20.65
C ASN A 39 12.51 -5.04 19.38
N PRO A 40 12.59 -3.70 19.50
CA PRO A 40 12.69 -2.79 18.36
C PRO A 40 13.84 -3.11 17.40
N MET A 41 14.98 -3.61 17.89
CA MET A 41 16.14 -3.98 17.07
C MET A 41 15.83 -5.06 16.01
N HIS A 42 14.72 -5.79 16.17
CA HIS A 42 14.28 -6.83 15.24
C HIS A 42 13.16 -6.35 14.30
N LEU A 43 12.57 -5.18 14.58
CA LEU A 43 11.42 -4.69 13.86
C LEU A 43 11.85 -3.69 12.78
N PRO A 44 11.55 -3.94 11.50
CA PRO A 44 11.81 -2.98 10.43
C PRO A 44 11.18 -1.62 10.74
N GLU A 45 11.85 -0.54 10.33
CA GLU A 45 11.36 0.84 10.43
C GLU A 45 11.34 1.43 11.85
N HIS A 46 11.99 0.81 12.81
CA HIS A 46 12.20 1.37 14.14
C HIS A 46 13.59 1.99 14.28
N ASP A 47 13.64 3.10 15.00
CA ASP A 47 14.84 3.71 15.54
C ASP A 47 15.07 3.05 16.92
N HIS A 48 16.07 2.19 17.04
CA HIS A 48 16.29 1.41 18.27
C HIS A 48 17.34 2.04 19.20
N ASP A 49 18.12 3.01 18.72
CA ASP A 49 19.10 3.72 19.52
C ASP A 49 18.72 5.18 19.86
N GLY A 50 17.64 5.68 19.27
CA GLY A 50 17.04 6.99 19.58
C GLY A 50 17.75 8.16 18.93
N ASP A 51 18.53 7.95 17.87
CA ASP A 51 19.25 8.99 17.16
C ASP A 51 18.39 9.74 16.10
N GLY A 52 17.15 9.31 15.91
CA GLY A 52 16.19 9.87 14.95
C GLY A 52 16.32 9.27 13.55
N VAL A 53 17.17 8.28 13.34
CA VAL A 53 17.33 7.54 12.09
C VAL A 53 16.77 6.13 12.24
N LYS A 54 16.10 5.61 11.23
CA LYS A 54 15.63 4.23 11.25
C LYS A 54 16.80 3.27 11.05
N ASP A 55 16.94 2.34 11.97
CA ASP A 55 17.97 1.33 11.90
C ASP A 55 17.65 0.19 10.95
N GLU A 56 18.70 -0.44 10.43
CA GLU A 56 18.57 -1.67 9.69
C GLU A 56 18.33 -2.85 10.65
N PRO A 57 17.15 -3.48 10.64
CA PRO A 57 16.81 -4.51 11.63
C PRO A 57 17.64 -5.76 11.43
N ILE A 58 18.00 -6.41 12.54
CA ILE A 58 18.63 -7.72 12.54
C ILE A 58 17.57 -8.81 12.80
N ALA A 59 17.71 -9.93 12.12
CA ALA A 59 16.83 -11.07 12.31
C ALA A 59 16.82 -11.55 13.76
N PRO A 60 15.65 -11.88 14.34
CA PRO A 60 15.60 -12.52 15.65
C PRO A 60 16.42 -13.81 15.62
N ALA A 61 17.37 -13.95 16.56
CA ALA A 61 18.31 -15.07 16.56
C ALA A 61 17.58 -16.44 16.62
N MET A 62 16.48 -16.53 17.38
CA MET A 62 15.67 -17.76 17.45
C MET A 62 14.90 -18.03 16.15
N TRP A 63 14.57 -17.01 15.34
CA TRP A 63 14.02 -17.22 14.01
C TRP A 63 15.07 -17.89 13.11
N VAL A 64 16.33 -17.41 13.14
CA VAL A 64 17.42 -18.04 12.40
C VAL A 64 17.63 -19.48 12.85
N GLY A 65 17.63 -19.74 14.16
CA GLY A 65 17.71 -21.09 14.74
C GLY A 65 16.55 -22.01 14.35
N SER A 66 15.36 -21.46 14.13
CA SER A 66 14.17 -22.23 13.75
C SER A 66 14.30 -22.89 12.35
N LEU A 67 15.20 -22.41 11.48
CA LEU A 67 15.46 -23.04 10.18
C LEU A 67 16.03 -24.45 10.33
N ILE A 68 16.74 -24.73 11.42
CA ILE A 68 17.19 -26.08 11.77
C ILE A 68 15.99 -27.01 11.94
N SER A 69 14.93 -26.53 12.61
CA SER A 69 13.70 -27.31 12.79
C SER A 69 13.04 -27.68 11.46
N ALA A 70 13.10 -26.77 10.49
CA ALA A 70 12.55 -27.04 9.15
C ALA A 70 13.33 -28.16 8.44
N VAL A 71 14.65 -28.22 8.59
CA VAL A 71 15.44 -29.33 8.02
C VAL A 71 15.11 -30.64 8.72
N LEU A 72 15.09 -30.64 10.06
CA LEU A 72 14.82 -31.85 10.85
C LEU A 72 13.41 -32.40 10.65
N GLY A 73 12.41 -31.53 10.59
CA GLY A 73 11.01 -31.93 10.44
C GLY A 73 10.58 -32.29 9.02
N ASN A 74 11.24 -31.70 8.01
CA ASN A 74 10.81 -31.88 6.61
C ASN A 74 11.74 -32.75 5.77
N ILE A 75 13.04 -32.90 6.16
CA ILE A 75 14.05 -33.50 5.28
C ILE A 75 14.81 -34.66 5.95
N LEU A 76 15.50 -34.40 7.09
CA LEU A 76 16.34 -35.41 7.77
C LEU A 76 16.27 -35.27 9.28
N PRO A 77 15.69 -36.21 10.01
CA PRO A 77 14.97 -37.42 9.59
C PRO A 77 13.70 -37.17 8.78
N GLY A 78 13.08 -35.99 8.84
CA GLY A 78 11.86 -35.64 8.13
C GLY A 78 10.58 -35.90 8.94
N PRO A 79 9.43 -36.04 8.26
CA PRO A 79 8.13 -36.18 8.89
C PRO A 79 8.08 -37.25 9.97
N GLY A 80 7.47 -36.89 11.13
CA GLY A 80 7.42 -37.78 12.30
C GLY A 80 8.59 -37.64 13.29
N THR A 81 9.56 -36.77 13.01
CA THR A 81 10.67 -36.44 13.91
C THR A 81 10.18 -35.64 15.11
N LEU A 82 10.62 -35.99 16.30
CA LEU A 82 10.33 -35.26 17.53
C LEU A 82 11.62 -34.71 18.14
N TYR A 83 11.67 -33.41 18.43
CA TYR A 83 12.74 -32.79 19.17
C TYR A 83 12.79 -33.30 20.58
N ARG A 84 14.00 -33.59 21.10
CA ARG A 84 14.28 -33.91 22.49
C ARG A 84 15.13 -32.85 23.18
N ALA A 85 16.17 -32.36 22.47
CA ALA A 85 17.04 -31.29 22.96
C ALA A 85 17.69 -30.56 21.82
N GLN A 86 18.09 -29.33 22.07
CA GLN A 86 18.88 -28.49 21.15
C GLN A 86 19.74 -27.54 21.99
N ASP A 87 21.04 -27.46 21.70
CA ASP A 87 21.86 -26.33 22.08
C ASP A 87 22.11 -25.42 20.87
N LEU A 88 22.20 -24.14 21.12
CA LEU A 88 22.44 -23.14 20.08
C LEU A 88 23.46 -22.11 20.57
N GLN A 89 24.48 -21.86 19.75
CA GLN A 89 25.41 -20.75 19.90
C GLN A 89 25.14 -19.77 18.75
N PHE A 90 24.87 -18.51 19.09
CA PHE A 90 24.62 -17.44 18.10
C PHE A 90 25.92 -16.71 17.87
N LEU A 91 26.45 -16.79 16.65
CA LEU A 91 27.80 -16.34 16.26
C LEU A 91 27.77 -15.09 15.38
N GLY A 92 26.62 -14.79 14.79
CA GLY A 92 26.44 -13.67 13.89
C GLY A 92 24.97 -13.30 13.73
N HIS A 93 24.72 -12.28 12.90
CA HIS A 93 23.39 -11.76 12.64
C HIS A 93 23.04 -11.89 11.17
N ALA A 94 21.78 -12.22 10.87
CA ALA A 94 21.20 -12.12 9.54
C ALA A 94 20.38 -10.83 9.40
N ARG A 95 20.22 -10.36 8.17
CA ARG A 95 19.44 -9.18 7.80
C ARG A 95 18.41 -9.54 6.70
N ALA A 96 17.44 -8.69 6.50
CA ALA A 96 16.51 -8.89 5.40
C ALA A 96 17.26 -8.81 4.06
N GLY A 97 17.01 -9.82 3.20
CA GLY A 97 17.72 -10.01 1.94
C GLY A 97 18.86 -11.04 1.99
N ASP A 98 19.31 -11.45 3.17
CA ASP A 98 20.32 -12.51 3.29
C ASP A 98 19.74 -13.88 2.89
N ASP A 99 20.47 -14.61 2.05
CA ASP A 99 20.25 -16.04 1.86
C ASP A 99 20.91 -16.83 2.97
N LEU A 100 20.16 -17.76 3.56
CA LEU A 100 20.61 -18.57 4.69
C LEU A 100 20.51 -20.06 4.32
N VAL A 101 21.55 -20.82 4.68
CA VAL A 101 21.54 -22.28 4.55
C VAL A 101 21.58 -22.90 5.93
N ALA A 102 20.52 -23.60 6.30
CA ALA A 102 20.48 -24.47 7.48
C ALA A 102 20.88 -25.88 7.07
N ARG A 103 21.86 -26.43 7.75
CA ARG A 103 22.36 -27.81 7.50
C ARG A 103 22.35 -28.60 8.79
N VAL A 104 21.97 -29.87 8.68
CA VAL A 104 22.08 -30.86 9.75
C VAL A 104 22.91 -32.05 9.26
N THR A 105 23.73 -32.64 10.16
CA THR A 105 24.56 -33.80 9.85
C THR A 105 24.49 -34.79 11.01
N VAL A 106 24.16 -36.02 10.73
CA VAL A 106 24.05 -37.09 11.72
C VAL A 106 25.44 -37.41 12.32
N LEU A 107 25.57 -37.26 13.63
CA LEU A 107 26.76 -37.59 14.38
C LEU A 107 26.72 -39.03 14.89
N GLU A 108 25.60 -39.38 15.53
CA GLU A 108 25.50 -40.68 16.23
C GLU A 108 24.05 -41.10 16.36
N LYS A 109 23.84 -42.42 16.51
CA LYS A 109 22.56 -43.06 16.78
C LYS A 109 22.63 -43.76 18.13
N HIS A 110 21.54 -43.62 18.91
CA HIS A 110 21.40 -44.29 20.19
C HIS A 110 20.40 -45.45 20.08
N ASP A 111 20.61 -46.54 20.84
CA ASP A 111 19.82 -47.78 20.74
C ASP A 111 18.31 -47.57 21.04
N ASP A 112 17.94 -46.45 21.66
CA ASP A 112 16.57 -46.08 21.97
C ASP A 112 15.84 -45.34 20.86
N GLY A 113 16.43 -45.27 19.67
CA GLY A 113 15.87 -44.60 18.49
C GLY A 113 16.13 -43.09 18.43
N ARG A 114 16.93 -42.56 19.37
CA ARG A 114 17.39 -41.16 19.29
C ARG A 114 18.56 -41.01 18.34
N VAL A 115 18.66 -39.85 17.74
CA VAL A 115 19.72 -39.47 16.83
C VAL A 115 20.26 -38.11 17.25
N ARG A 116 21.59 -37.98 17.35
CA ARG A 116 22.30 -36.73 17.60
C ARG A 116 22.82 -36.19 16.29
N LEU A 117 22.56 -34.89 16.01
CA LEU A 117 22.95 -34.24 14.77
C LEU A 117 23.69 -32.94 15.08
N ALA A 118 24.79 -32.68 14.38
CA ALA A 118 25.37 -31.34 14.31
C ALA A 118 24.44 -30.45 13.49
N THR A 119 24.28 -29.22 13.93
CA THR A 119 23.40 -28.23 13.29
C THR A 119 24.15 -26.93 13.05
N ILE A 120 23.97 -26.33 11.89
CA ILE A 120 24.56 -25.04 11.50
C ILE A 120 23.59 -24.26 10.65
N VAL A 121 23.57 -22.94 10.84
CA VAL A 121 23.00 -21.99 9.87
C VAL A 121 24.11 -21.04 9.46
N GLU A 122 24.34 -20.91 8.18
CA GLU A 122 25.38 -20.06 7.60
C GLU A 122 24.84 -19.18 6.48
N ARG A 123 25.51 -18.04 6.25
CA ARG A 123 25.23 -17.17 5.10
C ARG A 123 26.21 -17.52 3.98
N PRO A 124 25.70 -18.03 2.81
CA PRO A 124 26.56 -18.52 1.73
C PRO A 124 27.46 -17.44 1.10
N SER A 125 27.03 -16.18 1.10
CA SER A 125 27.76 -15.07 0.45
C SER A 125 29.17 -14.83 1.01
N ASP A 126 29.37 -15.02 2.31
CA ASP A 126 30.62 -14.86 3.03
C ASP A 126 31.04 -16.11 3.83
N ARG A 127 30.23 -17.17 3.79
CA ARG A 127 30.38 -18.41 4.56
C ARG A 127 30.42 -18.19 6.09
N ALA A 128 29.81 -17.09 6.54
CA ALA A 128 29.75 -16.78 7.96
C ALA A 128 28.79 -17.73 8.69
N PRO A 129 29.24 -18.45 9.72
CA PRO A 129 28.34 -19.21 10.57
C PRO A 129 27.56 -18.24 11.47
N LEU A 130 26.24 -18.29 11.39
CA LEU A 130 25.34 -17.47 12.20
C LEU A 130 24.86 -18.19 13.44
N VAL A 131 24.59 -19.48 13.32
CA VAL A 131 24.14 -20.35 14.43
C VAL A 131 24.84 -21.69 14.30
N ARG A 132 25.30 -22.24 15.42
CA ARG A 132 25.89 -23.59 15.50
C ARG A 132 25.40 -24.30 16.76
N GLY A 133 25.26 -25.62 16.72
CA GLY A 133 24.93 -26.41 17.89
C GLY A 133 24.67 -27.88 17.54
N GLU A 134 24.02 -28.58 18.47
CA GLU A 134 23.64 -29.98 18.29
C GLU A 134 22.18 -30.20 18.64
N ALA A 135 21.51 -31.00 17.84
CA ALA A 135 20.14 -31.48 18.07
C ALA A 135 20.15 -32.93 18.53
N LEU A 136 19.30 -33.24 19.50
CA LEU A 136 18.92 -34.60 19.81
C LEU A 136 17.44 -34.79 19.44
N VAL A 137 17.17 -35.74 18.55
CA VAL A 137 15.82 -35.98 18.05
C VAL A 137 15.44 -37.45 18.21
N GLN A 138 14.15 -37.75 18.38
CA GLN A 138 13.59 -39.08 18.22
C GLN A 138 13.29 -39.28 16.74
N ALA A 139 13.99 -40.17 16.06
CA ALA A 139 13.74 -40.47 14.67
C ALA A 139 12.48 -41.35 14.53
N PRO A 140 11.74 -41.18 13.41
CA PRO A 140 10.56 -41.99 13.14
C PRO A 140 10.95 -43.47 12.90
N SER A 141 10.14 -44.40 13.45
CA SER A 141 10.30 -45.85 13.24
C SER A 141 9.51 -46.35 12.03
N VAL A 142 8.53 -45.57 11.53
CA VAL A 142 7.63 -45.92 10.43
C VAL A 142 7.87 -44.98 9.25
N LYS A 143 7.85 -45.57 8.05
CA LYS A 143 7.94 -44.79 6.79
C LYS A 143 6.65 -43.97 6.62
N LEU A 144 6.79 -42.69 6.48
CA LEU A 144 5.70 -41.72 6.26
C LEU A 144 5.96 -40.97 4.98
N SER A 145 4.90 -40.78 4.22
CA SER A 145 4.91 -39.99 3.00
C SER A 145 3.85 -38.89 3.13
N PHE A 146 4.21 -37.68 2.76
CA PHE A 146 3.30 -36.52 2.78
C PHE A 146 3.35 -35.81 1.42
N ASP A 147 2.17 -35.42 0.95
CA ASP A 147 2.08 -34.41 -0.07
C ASP A 147 2.41 -33.02 0.53
N ASP A 148 2.84 -32.09 -0.31
CA ASP A 148 3.05 -30.71 0.15
C ASP A 148 1.75 -30.19 0.77
N LEU A 149 1.81 -29.79 2.03
CA LEU A 149 0.66 -29.22 2.74
C LEU A 149 0.38 -27.82 2.15
N ASP A 150 -0.87 -27.61 1.78
CA ASP A 150 -1.35 -26.27 1.42
C ASP A 150 -1.51 -25.47 2.72
N LEU A 151 -0.48 -24.72 3.06
CA LEU A 151 -0.52 -23.86 4.25
C LEU A 151 -1.26 -22.57 3.93
N PRO A 152 -2.06 -22.04 4.87
CA PRO A 152 -2.67 -20.73 4.70
C PRO A 152 -1.60 -19.68 4.37
N GLY A 153 -1.84 -18.88 3.35
CA GLY A 153 -1.00 -17.72 3.06
C GLY A 153 -1.04 -16.73 4.23
N LEU A 154 0.12 -16.28 4.69
CA LEU A 154 0.23 -15.20 5.67
C LEU A 154 0.59 -13.92 4.93
N VAL A 155 -0.22 -12.88 5.10
CA VAL A 155 0.06 -11.54 4.59
C VAL A 155 0.32 -10.63 5.77
N VAL A 156 1.53 -10.07 5.85
CA VAL A 156 1.84 -9.01 6.80
C VAL A 156 1.19 -7.74 6.30
N GLN A 157 0.18 -7.25 7.03
CA GLN A 157 -0.55 -6.03 6.67
C GLN A 157 0.35 -4.81 6.95
N ARG A 158 0.94 -4.24 5.89
CA ARG A 158 1.79 -3.06 5.94
C ARG A 158 1.36 -2.08 4.87
N HIS A 159 1.28 -0.81 5.24
CA HIS A 159 0.93 0.30 4.35
C HIS A 159 2.19 1.02 3.87
N ARG A 160 3.10 0.28 3.21
CA ARG A 160 4.43 0.73 2.79
C ARG A 160 4.41 1.90 1.81
N HIS A 161 3.37 1.95 0.97
CA HIS A 161 3.30 2.95 -0.07
C HIS A 161 2.96 4.33 0.50
N PHE A 162 2.11 4.37 1.53
CA PHE A 162 1.79 5.63 2.20
C PHE A 162 2.96 6.12 3.07
N ASP A 163 3.70 5.24 3.72
CA ASP A 163 4.90 5.62 4.45
C ASP A 163 5.94 6.26 3.50
N ALA A 164 6.23 5.62 2.37
CA ALA A 164 7.13 6.16 1.35
C ALA A 164 6.62 7.48 0.74
N LEU A 165 5.29 7.63 0.59
CA LEU A 165 4.68 8.85 0.10
C LEU A 165 4.79 10.00 1.11
N LEU A 166 4.60 9.72 2.40
CA LEU A 166 4.77 10.69 3.49
C LEU A 166 6.21 11.20 3.55
N GLU A 167 7.21 10.32 3.47
CA GLU A 167 8.62 10.71 3.42
C GLU A 167 8.93 11.63 2.23
N ARG A 168 8.38 11.30 1.05
CA ARG A 168 8.52 12.17 -0.15
C ARG A 168 7.83 13.51 0.01
N ALA A 169 6.69 13.55 0.70
CA ALA A 169 5.94 14.79 0.89
C ALA A 169 6.57 15.70 1.93
N ARG A 170 7.21 15.15 2.98
CA ARG A 170 7.84 15.92 4.07
C ARG A 170 8.99 16.82 3.62
N VAL A 171 9.69 16.48 2.55
CA VAL A 171 10.80 17.29 2.03
C VAL A 171 10.33 18.43 1.11
N LEU A 172 9.03 18.50 0.82
CA LEU A 172 8.42 19.55 0.01
C LEU A 172 8.00 20.74 0.90
N PRO A 173 7.92 21.97 0.34
CA PRO A 173 7.30 23.07 1.06
C PRO A 173 5.85 22.73 1.45
N PRO A 174 5.41 23.05 2.68
CA PRO A 174 4.05 22.78 3.12
C PRO A 174 3.01 23.43 2.19
N LEU A 175 2.02 22.65 1.77
CA LEU A 175 0.94 23.12 0.90
C LEU A 175 -0.05 23.97 1.70
N THR A 176 -0.30 25.22 1.29
CA THR A 176 -1.34 26.03 1.96
C THR A 176 -2.73 25.54 1.57
N VAL A 177 -3.51 25.06 2.53
CA VAL A 177 -4.79 24.37 2.30
C VAL A 177 -5.94 25.12 2.98
N ALA A 178 -6.95 25.51 2.22
CA ALA A 178 -8.21 25.98 2.77
C ALA A 178 -9.06 24.77 3.19
N VAL A 179 -9.18 24.54 4.50
CA VAL A 179 -9.95 23.44 5.10
C VAL A 179 -11.37 23.92 5.35
N VAL A 180 -12.32 23.36 4.61
CA VAL A 180 -13.72 23.83 4.60
C VAL A 180 -14.53 23.12 5.68
N ALA A 181 -15.08 23.88 6.61
CA ALA A 181 -15.89 23.40 7.73
C ALA A 181 -15.22 22.27 8.55
N PRO A 182 -14.03 22.48 9.15
CA PRO A 182 -13.40 21.48 10.02
C PRO A 182 -14.04 21.50 11.41
N GLU A 183 -15.35 21.24 11.46
CA GLU A 183 -16.24 21.43 12.61
C GLU A 183 -16.50 20.14 13.40
N GLU A 184 -15.74 19.09 13.10
CA GLU A 184 -15.80 17.78 13.77
C GLU A 184 -14.41 17.24 14.09
N PRO A 185 -14.27 16.43 15.16
CA PRO A 185 -13.01 15.83 15.60
C PRO A 185 -12.16 15.24 14.49
N ASN A 186 -12.73 14.36 13.65
CA ASN A 186 -11.99 13.68 12.59
C ASN A 186 -11.48 14.64 11.49
N SER A 187 -12.29 15.62 11.11
CA SER A 187 -11.90 16.57 10.05
C SER A 187 -10.85 17.56 10.52
N LEU A 188 -11.01 18.05 11.75
CA LEU A 188 -10.05 18.95 12.38
C LEU A 188 -8.76 18.23 12.74
N GLY A 189 -8.86 17.06 13.40
CA GLY A 189 -7.71 16.26 13.80
C GLY A 189 -6.83 15.86 12.63
N GLY A 190 -7.43 15.42 11.51
CA GLY A 190 -6.68 15.09 10.32
C GLY A 190 -5.95 16.27 9.67
N ALA A 191 -6.55 17.48 9.68
CA ALA A 191 -5.89 18.68 9.19
C ALA A 191 -4.72 19.11 10.11
N LEU A 192 -4.91 19.02 11.42
CA LEU A 192 -3.86 19.33 12.40
C LEU A 192 -2.72 18.30 12.33
N LEU A 193 -3.03 17.01 12.20
CA LEU A 193 -2.02 15.97 12.02
C LEU A 193 -1.18 16.21 10.77
N ALA A 194 -1.80 16.58 9.66
CA ALA A 194 -1.07 16.92 8.44
C ALA A 194 -0.19 18.17 8.59
N ALA A 195 -0.61 19.15 9.42
CA ALA A 195 0.21 20.32 9.74
C ALA A 195 1.39 19.96 10.66
N GLU A 196 1.19 19.12 11.66
CA GLU A 196 2.25 18.59 12.54
C GLU A 196 3.32 17.82 11.76
N HIS A 197 2.90 17.10 10.71
CA HIS A 197 3.82 16.43 9.79
C HIS A 197 4.43 17.35 8.72
N HIS A 198 4.22 18.67 8.80
CA HIS A 198 4.72 19.67 7.84
C HIS A 198 4.26 19.47 6.39
N LEU A 199 3.14 18.76 6.17
CA LEU A 199 2.59 18.56 4.82
C LEU A 199 1.75 19.75 4.36
N ILE A 200 1.04 20.39 5.29
CA ILE A 200 0.16 21.51 4.98
C ILE A 200 0.31 22.67 5.96
N THR A 201 -0.02 23.87 5.49
CA THR A 201 -0.33 25.04 6.33
C THR A 201 -1.83 25.28 6.21
N PRO A 202 -2.64 24.91 7.21
CA PRO A 202 -4.09 24.99 7.11
C PRO A 202 -4.60 26.42 7.33
N ILE A 203 -5.63 26.80 6.56
CA ILE A 203 -6.51 27.94 6.82
C ILE A 203 -7.90 27.35 7.06
N PHE A 204 -8.42 27.47 8.26
CA PHE A 204 -9.75 26.96 8.59
C PHE A 204 -10.83 27.93 8.12
N VAL A 205 -11.82 27.44 7.40
CA VAL A 205 -12.93 28.24 6.86
C VAL A 205 -14.23 27.62 7.32
N GLY A 206 -14.94 28.26 8.26
CA GLY A 206 -16.16 27.72 8.87
C GLY A 206 -16.59 28.46 10.11
N ASP A 207 -17.56 27.93 10.84
CA ASP A 207 -18.04 28.47 12.08
C ASP A 207 -16.96 28.37 13.18
N ARG A 208 -16.41 29.51 13.55
CA ARG A 208 -15.34 29.62 14.57
C ARG A 208 -15.72 28.90 15.87
N THR A 209 -16.95 29.09 16.35
CA THR A 209 -17.40 28.48 17.61
C THR A 209 -17.39 26.96 17.55
N ARG A 210 -17.81 26.38 16.42
CA ARG A 210 -17.82 24.93 16.19
C ARG A 210 -16.40 24.37 16.02
N ILE A 211 -15.55 25.09 15.28
CA ILE A 211 -14.13 24.72 15.12
C ILE A 211 -13.42 24.70 16.46
N GLU A 212 -13.61 25.73 17.29
CA GLU A 212 -13.05 25.81 18.65
C GLU A 212 -13.62 24.73 19.58
N ALA A 213 -14.90 24.38 19.42
CA ALA A 213 -15.51 23.27 20.17
C ALA A 213 -14.89 21.93 19.80
N ALA A 214 -14.73 21.65 18.50
CA ALA A 214 -14.05 20.44 18.01
C ALA A 214 -12.58 20.36 18.48
N ALA A 215 -11.87 21.49 18.49
CA ALA A 215 -10.49 21.55 19.01
C ALA A 215 -10.41 21.21 20.50
N ARG A 216 -11.34 21.73 21.32
CA ARG A 216 -11.42 21.39 22.75
C ARG A 216 -11.75 19.91 22.96
N GLU A 217 -12.63 19.34 22.15
CA GLU A 217 -13.02 17.93 22.23
C GLU A 217 -11.82 16.99 22.01
N ILE A 218 -10.95 17.31 21.03
CA ILE A 218 -9.75 16.50 20.74
C ILE A 218 -8.51 16.93 21.55
N GLY A 219 -8.63 17.95 22.41
CA GLY A 219 -7.53 18.43 23.25
C GLY A 219 -6.37 19.06 22.49
N ARG A 220 -6.61 19.60 21.27
CA ARG A 220 -5.57 20.22 20.44
C ARG A 220 -5.72 21.73 20.34
N SER A 221 -4.58 22.45 20.38
CA SER A 221 -4.55 23.92 20.23
C SER A 221 -4.62 24.32 18.76
N ILE A 222 -5.43 25.36 18.48
CA ILE A 222 -5.56 25.96 17.14
C ILE A 222 -5.20 27.45 17.14
N THR A 223 -4.51 27.92 18.18
CA THR A 223 -4.19 29.34 18.37
C THR A 223 -3.27 29.91 17.28
N GLN A 224 -2.51 29.06 16.62
CA GLN A 224 -1.58 29.41 15.53
C GLN A 224 -2.20 29.26 14.14
N VAL A 225 -3.46 28.80 14.05
CA VAL A 225 -4.13 28.57 12.77
C VAL A 225 -5.05 29.75 12.44
N GLU A 226 -4.93 30.24 11.21
CA GLU A 226 -5.85 31.27 10.72
C GLU A 226 -7.25 30.68 10.56
N ILE A 227 -8.26 31.36 11.15
CA ILE A 227 -9.68 31.01 11.01
C ILE A 227 -10.41 32.13 10.28
N VAL A 228 -10.93 31.79 9.09
CA VAL A 228 -11.86 32.63 8.34
C VAL A 228 -13.27 32.26 8.73
N ASP A 229 -13.88 33.10 9.58
CA ASP A 229 -15.18 32.83 10.17
C ASP A 229 -16.32 32.94 9.14
N THR A 230 -17.22 31.96 9.14
CA THR A 230 -18.40 31.91 8.27
C THR A 230 -19.52 31.11 8.95
N SER A 231 -20.78 31.56 8.82
CA SER A 231 -21.91 30.95 9.53
C SER A 231 -22.54 29.71 8.83
N TRP A 232 -22.16 29.41 7.58
CA TRP A 232 -22.81 28.37 6.77
C TRP A 232 -21.80 27.55 5.97
N HIS A 233 -22.01 26.23 5.82
CA HIS A 233 -21.14 25.36 5.04
C HIS A 233 -20.99 25.82 3.58
N ILE A 234 -22.08 26.29 2.94
CA ILE A 234 -22.03 26.83 1.57
C ILE A 234 -21.21 28.12 1.51
N ALA A 235 -21.34 29.02 2.52
CA ALA A 235 -20.53 30.24 2.59
C ALA A 235 -19.05 29.88 2.83
N ALA A 236 -18.78 28.89 3.69
CA ALA A 236 -17.42 28.40 3.92
C ALA A 236 -16.80 27.83 2.63
N ALA A 237 -17.54 27.01 1.87
CA ALA A 237 -17.06 26.47 0.60
C ALA A 237 -16.76 27.58 -0.43
N ASN A 238 -17.65 28.56 -0.58
CA ASN A 238 -17.44 29.70 -1.47
C ASN A 238 -16.24 30.54 -1.05
N LYS A 239 -16.10 30.84 0.26
CA LYS A 239 -15.00 31.62 0.78
C LYS A 239 -13.65 30.92 0.61
N ALA A 240 -13.60 29.60 0.79
CA ALA A 240 -12.41 28.80 0.53
C ALA A 240 -11.99 28.87 -0.94
N VAL A 241 -12.93 28.81 -1.87
CA VAL A 241 -12.66 29.00 -3.31
C VAL A 241 -12.15 30.44 -3.59
N ASP A 242 -12.66 31.45 -2.91
CA ASP A 242 -12.15 32.83 -3.03
C ASP A 242 -10.70 32.96 -2.54
N LEU A 243 -10.33 32.24 -1.47
CA LEU A 243 -8.94 32.19 -1.00
C LEU A 243 -8.00 31.61 -2.05
N ILE A 244 -8.44 30.56 -2.76
CA ILE A 244 -7.69 29.99 -3.88
C ILE A 244 -7.55 31.02 -5.02
N ALA A 245 -8.66 31.65 -5.41
CA ALA A 245 -8.66 32.66 -6.47
C ALA A 245 -7.77 33.86 -6.16
N ALA A 246 -7.67 34.22 -4.88
CA ALA A 246 -6.76 35.27 -4.40
C ALA A 246 -5.31 34.83 -4.20
N GLY A 247 -4.96 33.57 -4.53
CA GLY A 247 -3.61 33.03 -4.35
C GLY A 247 -3.20 32.78 -2.89
N ARG A 248 -4.15 32.85 -1.94
CA ARG A 248 -3.89 32.65 -0.52
C ARG A 248 -3.88 31.17 -0.09
N ALA A 249 -4.47 30.29 -0.89
CA ALA A 249 -4.42 28.87 -0.69
C ALA A 249 -4.15 28.15 -2.02
N GLN A 250 -3.55 26.96 -1.95
CA GLN A 250 -3.07 26.18 -3.07
C GLN A 250 -3.84 24.86 -3.24
N ALA A 251 -4.67 24.51 -2.26
CA ALA A 251 -5.56 23.35 -2.29
C ALA A 251 -6.81 23.59 -1.44
N LEU A 252 -7.86 22.81 -1.72
CA LEU A 252 -9.02 22.69 -0.85
C LEU A 252 -8.97 21.37 -0.08
N MET A 253 -9.50 21.36 1.14
CA MET A 253 -9.75 20.13 1.90
C MET A 253 -11.18 20.12 2.41
N LYS A 254 -11.87 19.02 2.15
CA LYS A 254 -13.23 18.80 2.62
C LYS A 254 -13.24 18.47 4.12
N GLY A 255 -13.92 19.26 4.92
CA GLY A 255 -14.28 18.97 6.31
C GLY A 255 -15.67 18.37 6.44
N HIS A 256 -16.46 18.89 7.39
CA HIS A 256 -17.82 18.43 7.69
C HIS A 256 -18.88 19.14 6.85
N LEU A 257 -18.93 18.87 5.55
CA LEU A 257 -19.99 19.37 4.66
C LEU A 257 -20.36 18.32 3.61
N HIS A 258 -21.48 18.55 2.90
CA HIS A 258 -21.84 17.69 1.78
C HIS A 258 -20.87 17.90 0.61
N THR A 259 -20.50 16.80 -0.06
CA THR A 259 -19.61 16.83 -1.23
C THR A 259 -20.14 17.74 -2.33
N ASP A 260 -21.47 17.71 -2.57
CA ASP A 260 -22.12 18.53 -3.59
C ASP A 260 -21.96 20.04 -3.34
N ASP A 261 -21.98 20.48 -2.09
CA ASP A 261 -21.80 21.90 -1.75
C ASP A 261 -20.38 22.37 -2.04
N LEU A 262 -19.39 21.54 -1.72
CA LEU A 262 -17.98 21.84 -2.03
C LEU A 262 -17.75 21.86 -3.55
N LEU A 263 -18.24 20.84 -4.27
CA LEU A 263 -18.05 20.76 -5.72
C LEU A 263 -18.82 21.86 -6.46
N ARG A 264 -20.02 22.22 -6.00
CA ARG A 264 -20.78 23.36 -6.55
C ARG A 264 -20.01 24.67 -6.42
N ALA A 265 -19.38 24.93 -5.25
CA ALA A 265 -18.53 26.10 -5.05
C ALA A 265 -17.28 26.06 -5.97
N ALA A 266 -16.62 24.90 -6.09
CA ALA A 266 -15.46 24.73 -6.97
C ALA A 266 -15.82 24.91 -8.46
N LEU A 267 -17.03 24.55 -8.88
CA LEU A 267 -17.50 24.63 -10.27
C LEU A 267 -18.25 25.93 -10.62
N ARG A 268 -18.39 26.87 -9.68
CA ARG A 268 -19.05 28.15 -9.96
C ARG A 268 -18.42 28.87 -11.15
N LYS A 269 -19.19 29.70 -11.86
CA LYS A 269 -18.73 30.40 -13.07
C LYS A 269 -17.72 31.51 -12.72
N ASP A 270 -18.00 32.26 -11.66
CA ASP A 270 -17.17 33.38 -11.23
C ASP A 270 -16.10 32.89 -10.25
N ASN A 271 -14.84 33.06 -10.62
CA ASN A 271 -13.67 32.66 -9.82
C ASN A 271 -13.63 31.16 -9.43
N GLY A 272 -14.34 30.29 -10.15
CA GLY A 272 -14.32 28.86 -9.92
C GLY A 272 -13.00 28.18 -10.34
N LEU A 273 -12.85 26.94 -9.93
CA LEU A 273 -11.61 26.17 -10.12
C LEU A 273 -11.59 25.32 -11.38
N ARG A 274 -12.46 25.61 -12.37
CA ARG A 274 -12.50 24.87 -13.64
C ARG A 274 -11.21 25.01 -14.44
N ARG A 275 -10.71 23.88 -15.01
CA ARG A 275 -9.48 23.83 -15.84
C ARG A 275 -9.71 23.20 -17.22
N GLY A 276 -10.92 23.20 -17.75
CA GLY A 276 -11.22 22.64 -19.08
C GLY A 276 -11.46 21.12 -19.08
N ARG A 277 -11.22 20.39 -17.98
CA ARG A 277 -11.58 18.99 -17.80
C ARG A 277 -12.67 18.86 -16.75
N ARG A 278 -13.39 17.74 -16.75
CA ARG A 278 -14.36 17.38 -15.71
C ARG A 278 -13.65 17.06 -14.40
N LEU A 279 -14.31 17.37 -13.28
CA LEU A 279 -13.85 16.91 -11.99
C LEU A 279 -14.09 15.40 -11.87
N THR A 280 -13.09 14.70 -11.38
CA THR A 280 -13.11 13.25 -11.17
C THR A 280 -12.47 12.91 -9.84
N HIS A 281 -12.93 11.86 -9.19
CA HIS A 281 -12.35 11.42 -7.93
C HIS A 281 -11.43 10.22 -8.14
N VAL A 282 -10.24 10.27 -7.57
CA VAL A 282 -9.29 9.16 -7.56
C VAL A 282 -9.03 8.73 -6.12
N PHE A 283 -9.30 7.49 -5.81
CA PHE A 283 -8.76 6.84 -4.63
C PHE A 283 -7.37 6.31 -4.93
N VAL A 284 -6.40 6.65 -4.08
CA VAL A 284 -5.08 6.02 -4.02
C VAL A 284 -5.13 5.04 -2.86
N MET A 285 -5.03 3.75 -3.15
CA MET A 285 -5.21 2.68 -2.18
C MET A 285 -3.87 2.00 -1.89
N ASP A 286 -3.47 1.98 -0.64
CA ASP A 286 -2.34 1.17 -0.15
C ASP A 286 -2.89 -0.19 0.30
N VAL A 287 -2.90 -1.15 -0.63
CA VAL A 287 -3.46 -2.48 -0.41
C VAL A 287 -2.35 -3.41 0.07
N PRO A 288 -2.47 -4.03 1.26
CA PRO A 288 -1.49 -5.00 1.75
C PRO A 288 -1.23 -6.12 0.73
N GLY A 289 0.05 -6.36 0.44
CA GLY A 289 0.48 -7.40 -0.50
C GLY A 289 0.64 -6.93 -1.95
N LEU A 290 0.18 -5.74 -2.32
CA LEU A 290 0.51 -5.16 -3.63
C LEU A 290 1.90 -4.51 -3.62
N THR A 291 2.57 -4.54 -4.77
CA THR A 291 3.93 -3.98 -4.96
C THR A 291 3.92 -2.49 -5.28
N HIS A 292 2.76 -1.91 -5.55
CA HIS A 292 2.54 -0.50 -5.89
C HIS A 292 1.18 -0.03 -5.34
N PRO A 293 0.98 1.29 -5.13
CA PRO A 293 -0.34 1.80 -4.79
C PRO A 293 -1.31 1.57 -5.95
N LEU A 294 -2.55 1.21 -5.64
CA LEU A 294 -3.60 0.98 -6.61
C LEU A 294 -4.51 2.21 -6.70
N LEU A 295 -4.64 2.80 -7.88
CA LEU A 295 -5.54 3.91 -8.10
C LEU A 295 -6.90 3.39 -8.59
N VAL A 296 -8.01 3.87 -8.00
CA VAL A 296 -9.39 3.50 -8.40
C VAL A 296 -10.18 4.77 -8.72
N THR A 297 -10.78 4.83 -9.92
CA THR A 297 -11.48 6.03 -10.43
C THR A 297 -12.60 5.70 -11.43
N ASP A 298 -13.69 6.48 -11.57
CA ASP A 298 -14.20 7.45 -10.63
C ASP A 298 -15.15 6.77 -9.65
N ALA A 299 -14.92 6.96 -8.38
CA ALA A 299 -15.66 6.22 -7.36
C ALA A 299 -16.50 7.15 -6.44
N ALA A 300 -16.63 8.45 -6.77
CA ALA A 300 -17.32 9.39 -5.90
C ALA A 300 -18.03 10.59 -6.56
N ILE A 301 -17.82 10.85 -7.85
CA ILE A 301 -18.35 12.08 -8.49
C ILE A 301 -19.26 11.75 -9.70
N ASN A 302 -18.77 11.05 -10.70
CA ASN A 302 -19.49 10.86 -11.95
C ASN A 302 -20.36 9.60 -11.87
N ILE A 303 -21.69 9.77 -11.78
CA ILE A 303 -22.63 8.67 -11.50
C ILE A 303 -22.65 7.66 -12.66
N THR A 304 -22.97 8.13 -13.87
CA THR A 304 -23.01 7.32 -15.10
C THR A 304 -22.22 8.08 -16.17
N PRO A 305 -20.88 7.95 -16.16
CA PRO A 305 -20.04 8.70 -17.08
C PRO A 305 -20.22 8.20 -18.52
N ASP A 306 -20.46 9.12 -19.46
CA ASP A 306 -20.36 8.86 -20.88
C ASP A 306 -18.90 8.67 -21.32
N LEU A 307 -18.69 8.25 -22.57
CA LEU A 307 -17.35 8.00 -23.11
C LEU A 307 -16.41 9.20 -22.95
N MET A 308 -16.88 10.41 -23.24
CA MET A 308 -16.04 11.62 -23.14
C MET A 308 -15.74 12.01 -21.70
N THR A 309 -16.65 11.74 -20.77
CA THR A 309 -16.38 11.85 -19.33
C THR A 309 -15.33 10.84 -18.91
N LYS A 310 -15.39 9.59 -19.43
CA LYS A 310 -14.39 8.56 -19.15
C LYS A 310 -12.99 8.92 -19.69
N VAL A 311 -12.89 9.64 -20.81
CA VAL A 311 -11.61 10.19 -21.30
C VAL A 311 -10.98 11.10 -20.23
N ASP A 312 -11.76 12.03 -19.66
CA ASP A 312 -11.27 12.92 -18.61
C ASP A 312 -10.90 12.15 -17.33
N ILE A 313 -11.69 11.12 -16.96
CA ILE A 313 -11.42 10.24 -15.82
C ILE A 313 -10.06 9.55 -15.99
N VAL A 314 -9.84 8.92 -17.14
CA VAL A 314 -8.59 8.21 -17.46
C VAL A 314 -7.41 9.17 -17.43
N GLN A 315 -7.52 10.31 -18.10
CA GLN A 315 -6.42 11.28 -18.18
C GLN A 315 -6.08 11.88 -16.82
N ASN A 316 -7.07 12.23 -15.99
CA ASN A 316 -6.86 12.75 -14.65
C ASN A 316 -6.15 11.70 -13.74
N ALA A 317 -6.52 10.43 -13.86
CA ALA A 317 -5.89 9.35 -13.11
C ALA A 317 -4.44 9.11 -13.56
N ILE A 318 -4.16 9.15 -14.87
CA ILE A 318 -2.80 9.08 -15.41
C ILE A 318 -1.95 10.23 -14.86
N ASP A 319 -2.45 11.48 -14.92
CA ASP A 319 -1.73 12.66 -14.45
C ASP A 319 -1.39 12.54 -12.95
N LEU A 320 -2.29 11.97 -12.14
CA LEU A 320 -2.03 11.70 -10.72
C LEU A 320 -1.00 10.58 -10.54
N ALA A 321 -1.16 9.44 -11.20
CA ALA A 321 -0.23 8.31 -11.11
C ALA A 321 1.20 8.72 -11.46
N VAL A 322 1.36 9.52 -12.54
CA VAL A 322 2.65 10.10 -12.94
C VAL A 322 3.21 11.02 -11.84
N SER A 323 2.38 11.81 -11.17
CA SER A 323 2.81 12.64 -10.02
C SER A 323 3.28 11.79 -8.84
N LEU A 324 2.65 10.65 -8.62
CA LEU A 324 3.02 9.72 -7.56
C LEU A 324 4.28 8.88 -7.88
N GLY A 325 4.86 9.04 -9.07
CA GLY A 325 6.13 8.42 -9.45
C GLY A 325 5.97 7.16 -10.31
N ILE A 326 4.81 6.96 -10.92
CA ILE A 326 4.58 5.93 -11.94
C ILE A 326 4.68 6.62 -13.32
N PRO A 327 5.82 6.54 -14.02
CA PRO A 327 6.07 7.40 -15.19
C PRO A 327 5.20 7.06 -16.40
N GLU A 328 4.79 5.81 -16.55
CA GLU A 328 3.92 5.31 -17.61
C GLU A 328 2.90 4.33 -17.03
N PRO A 329 1.87 4.84 -16.31
CA PRO A 329 0.94 3.99 -15.59
C PRO A 329 0.15 3.07 -16.51
N LYS A 330 -0.01 1.82 -16.07
CA LYS A 330 -0.83 0.80 -16.71
C LYS A 330 -2.27 0.94 -16.24
N VAL A 331 -3.15 1.34 -17.15
CA VAL A 331 -4.55 1.66 -16.86
C VAL A 331 -5.45 0.56 -17.39
N GLY A 332 -6.08 -0.18 -16.49
CA GLY A 332 -7.10 -1.18 -16.81
C GLY A 332 -8.50 -0.57 -16.81
N ILE A 333 -9.19 -0.61 -17.95
CA ILE A 333 -10.59 -0.19 -18.04
C ILE A 333 -11.48 -1.38 -17.74
N LEU A 334 -12.14 -1.31 -16.58
CA LEU A 334 -12.90 -2.45 -16.05
C LEU A 334 -14.26 -2.65 -16.73
N SER A 335 -14.56 -3.90 -16.97
CA SER A 335 -15.88 -4.39 -17.37
C SER A 335 -16.15 -5.74 -16.68
N ALA A 336 -17.38 -6.25 -16.83
CA ALA A 336 -17.72 -7.59 -16.33
C ALA A 336 -17.06 -8.72 -17.14
N VAL A 337 -16.59 -8.40 -18.35
CA VAL A 337 -16.01 -9.36 -19.31
C VAL A 337 -14.77 -8.76 -19.98
N GLU A 338 -13.88 -9.61 -20.46
CA GLU A 338 -12.67 -9.24 -21.19
C GLU A 338 -12.84 -9.15 -22.72
N THR A 339 -14.03 -9.42 -23.22
CA THR A 339 -14.36 -9.34 -24.64
C THR A 339 -15.33 -8.20 -24.92
N VAL A 340 -15.24 -7.60 -26.10
CA VAL A 340 -16.15 -6.54 -26.51
C VAL A 340 -17.52 -7.13 -26.81
N ASN A 341 -18.51 -6.76 -25.99
CA ASN A 341 -19.90 -7.18 -26.15
C ASN A 341 -20.81 -5.94 -26.23
N PRO A 342 -21.48 -5.69 -27.39
CA PRO A 342 -22.36 -4.54 -27.53
C PRO A 342 -23.52 -4.46 -26.51
N ALA A 343 -23.92 -5.58 -25.92
CA ALA A 343 -24.92 -5.62 -24.86
C ALA A 343 -24.38 -5.16 -23.48
N ILE A 344 -23.08 -5.01 -23.34
CA ILE A 344 -22.39 -4.53 -22.13
C ILE A 344 -21.69 -3.21 -22.46
N PRO A 345 -22.31 -2.04 -22.25
CA PRO A 345 -21.76 -0.74 -22.66
C PRO A 345 -20.36 -0.47 -22.10
N SER A 346 -20.04 -0.92 -20.88
CA SER A 346 -18.71 -0.78 -20.30
C SER A 346 -17.61 -1.47 -21.10
N SER A 347 -17.89 -2.59 -21.76
CA SER A 347 -16.93 -3.30 -22.61
C SER A 347 -16.66 -2.53 -23.92
N VAL A 348 -17.67 -1.88 -24.46
CA VAL A 348 -17.56 -1.04 -25.66
C VAL A 348 -16.76 0.22 -25.36
N ASP A 349 -17.09 0.92 -24.27
CA ASP A 349 -16.35 2.11 -23.81
C ASP A 349 -14.87 1.78 -23.55
N ALA A 350 -14.60 0.63 -22.92
CA ALA A 350 -13.24 0.19 -22.63
C ALA A 350 -12.42 0.01 -23.91
N ALA A 351 -12.96 -0.65 -24.92
CA ALA A 351 -12.30 -0.83 -26.21
C ALA A 351 -12.05 0.52 -26.93
N LEU A 352 -13.01 1.45 -26.85
CA LEU A 352 -12.86 2.79 -27.42
C LEU A 352 -11.76 3.59 -26.69
N LEU A 353 -11.73 3.57 -25.35
CA LEU A 353 -10.72 4.26 -24.56
C LEU A 353 -9.31 3.71 -24.82
N SER A 354 -9.16 2.40 -24.93
CA SER A 354 -7.90 1.76 -25.31
C SER A 354 -7.43 2.25 -26.68
N LYS A 355 -8.33 2.28 -27.67
CA LYS A 355 -8.00 2.81 -29.00
C LYS A 355 -7.73 4.31 -29.01
N MET A 356 -8.42 5.10 -28.19
CA MET A 356 -8.18 6.53 -28.04
C MET A 356 -6.79 6.82 -27.46
N ALA A 357 -6.33 6.00 -26.52
CA ALA A 357 -4.98 6.08 -25.97
C ALA A 357 -3.92 5.73 -27.02
N GLU A 358 -4.11 4.63 -27.77
CA GLU A 358 -3.23 4.24 -28.89
C GLU A 358 -3.12 5.37 -29.95
N ARG A 359 -4.19 6.15 -30.16
CA ARG A 359 -4.23 7.28 -31.09
C ARG A 359 -3.75 8.61 -30.49
N GLY A 360 -3.28 8.62 -29.25
CA GLY A 360 -2.77 9.80 -28.57
C GLY A 360 -3.81 10.83 -28.13
N GLN A 361 -5.11 10.44 -28.09
CA GLN A 361 -6.18 11.26 -27.51
C GLN A 361 -6.13 11.22 -25.98
N ILE A 362 -5.63 10.13 -25.39
CA ILE A 362 -5.24 9.98 -23.99
C ILE A 362 -3.72 9.78 -23.96
N LYS A 363 -3.00 10.47 -23.06
CA LYS A 363 -1.54 10.54 -23.10
C LYS A 363 -0.92 10.20 -21.73
N GLY A 364 0.33 9.73 -21.76
CA GLY A 364 1.16 9.57 -20.57
C GLY A 364 0.94 8.28 -19.79
N GLY A 365 0.23 7.31 -20.35
CA GLY A 365 0.04 5.98 -19.80
C GLY A 365 -0.37 4.97 -20.86
N ILE A 366 -0.33 3.70 -20.52
CA ILE A 366 -0.78 2.58 -21.35
C ILE A 366 -2.18 2.18 -20.89
N VAL A 367 -3.17 2.28 -21.81
CA VAL A 367 -4.57 2.02 -21.49
C VAL A 367 -5.04 0.79 -22.24
N ASP A 368 -5.61 -0.16 -21.53
CA ASP A 368 -6.20 -1.36 -22.13
C ASP A 368 -7.51 -1.76 -21.46
N GLY A 369 -8.36 -2.42 -22.24
CA GLY A 369 -9.65 -2.93 -21.84
C GLY A 369 -10.52 -3.34 -23.04
N PRO A 370 -11.62 -4.09 -22.78
CA PRO A 370 -12.17 -4.40 -21.45
C PRO A 370 -11.37 -5.44 -20.68
N LEU A 371 -11.26 -5.24 -19.36
CA LEU A 371 -10.65 -6.18 -18.44
C LEU A 371 -11.63 -6.49 -17.30
N ALA A 372 -11.77 -7.74 -16.90
CA ALA A 372 -12.40 -8.08 -15.64
C ALA A 372 -11.40 -7.91 -14.49
N MET A 373 -11.89 -7.82 -13.25
CA MET A 373 -11.05 -7.49 -12.09
C MET A 373 -9.89 -8.47 -11.89
N ASP A 374 -10.14 -9.77 -12.08
CA ASP A 374 -9.15 -10.84 -11.95
C ASP A 374 -8.02 -10.70 -12.98
N ASN A 375 -8.37 -10.51 -14.24
CA ASN A 375 -7.37 -10.39 -15.30
C ASN A 375 -6.73 -8.99 -15.41
N ALA A 376 -7.26 -7.98 -14.72
CA ALA A 376 -6.59 -6.70 -14.57
C ALA A 376 -5.44 -6.75 -13.56
N LEU A 377 -5.54 -7.57 -12.49
CA LEU A 377 -4.61 -7.57 -11.37
C LEU A 377 -3.79 -8.86 -11.22
N ASP A 378 -4.20 -9.98 -11.83
CA ASP A 378 -3.50 -11.27 -11.72
C ASP A 378 -2.99 -11.76 -13.06
N LEU A 379 -1.67 -11.86 -13.21
CA LEU A 379 -0.99 -12.34 -14.43
C LEU A 379 -1.39 -13.76 -14.80
N LYS A 380 -1.66 -14.63 -13.82
CA LYS A 380 -2.05 -16.01 -14.09
C LYS A 380 -3.46 -16.05 -14.66
N ALA A 381 -4.38 -15.27 -14.10
CA ALA A 381 -5.74 -15.14 -14.62
C ALA A 381 -5.73 -14.59 -16.07
N ALA A 382 -4.96 -13.52 -16.31
CA ALA A 382 -4.81 -12.95 -17.66
C ALA A 382 -4.28 -13.97 -18.67
N ARG A 383 -3.23 -14.72 -18.32
CA ARG A 383 -2.67 -15.78 -19.19
C ARG A 383 -3.65 -16.93 -19.43
N THR A 384 -4.38 -17.35 -18.40
CA THR A 384 -5.37 -18.43 -18.52
C THR A 384 -6.48 -18.08 -19.50
N LYS A 385 -6.87 -16.80 -19.56
CA LYS A 385 -7.86 -16.28 -20.51
C LYS A 385 -7.27 -15.90 -21.88
N GLY A 386 -5.96 -16.10 -22.09
CA GLY A 386 -5.29 -15.83 -23.36
C GLY A 386 -5.17 -14.34 -23.69
N ILE A 387 -5.20 -13.47 -22.70
CA ILE A 387 -5.11 -12.02 -22.90
C ILE A 387 -3.64 -11.62 -23.12
N SER A 388 -3.34 -11.10 -24.32
CA SER A 388 -2.03 -10.55 -24.66
C SER A 388 -2.05 -9.04 -24.50
N SER A 389 -1.63 -8.57 -23.32
CA SER A 389 -1.60 -7.14 -22.97
C SER A 389 -0.49 -6.88 -21.95
N VAL A 390 0.14 -5.72 -22.05
CA VAL A 390 1.13 -5.25 -21.05
C VAL A 390 0.46 -4.68 -19.79
N VAL A 391 -0.84 -4.44 -19.84
CA VAL A 391 -1.66 -3.94 -18.72
C VAL A 391 -2.27 -5.09 -17.94
N ALA A 392 -2.75 -6.13 -18.65
CA ALA A 392 -3.44 -7.25 -18.01
C ALA A 392 -2.54 -7.97 -16.99
N GLY A 393 -3.07 -8.12 -15.78
CA GLY A 393 -2.38 -8.70 -14.63
C GLY A 393 -1.42 -7.76 -13.90
N GLN A 394 -1.30 -6.50 -14.35
CA GLN A 394 -0.34 -5.53 -13.83
C GLN A 394 -0.90 -4.11 -13.79
N ALA A 395 -2.23 -3.94 -13.78
CA ALA A 395 -2.85 -2.62 -13.77
C ALA A 395 -2.55 -1.88 -12.46
N GLU A 396 -2.09 -0.65 -12.59
CA GLU A 396 -1.81 0.29 -11.49
C GLU A 396 -2.96 1.27 -11.27
N VAL A 397 -3.77 1.47 -12.33
CA VAL A 397 -4.96 2.30 -12.31
C VAL A 397 -6.15 1.47 -12.79
N LEU A 398 -7.22 1.45 -12.02
CA LEU A 398 -8.48 0.80 -12.36
C LEU A 398 -9.54 1.86 -12.63
N VAL A 399 -10.06 1.88 -13.85
CA VAL A 399 -11.16 2.74 -14.26
C VAL A 399 -12.45 1.92 -14.26
N VAL A 400 -13.36 2.24 -13.36
CA VAL A 400 -14.62 1.51 -13.17
C VAL A 400 -15.71 1.97 -14.13
N PRO A 401 -16.74 1.14 -14.40
CA PRO A 401 -17.83 1.49 -15.31
C PRO A 401 -18.67 2.69 -14.88
N GLY A 402 -18.81 2.90 -13.58
CA GLY A 402 -19.59 3.98 -12.99
C GLY A 402 -19.50 4.00 -11.47
N LEU A 403 -20.19 4.95 -10.85
CA LEU A 403 -20.09 5.30 -9.44
C LEU A 403 -20.31 4.10 -8.50
N ASP A 404 -21.38 3.32 -8.75
CA ASP A 404 -21.73 2.20 -7.86
C ASP A 404 -20.62 1.16 -7.81
N ALA A 405 -20.09 0.76 -8.97
CA ALA A 405 -18.98 -0.19 -9.05
C ALA A 405 -17.73 0.35 -8.35
N GLY A 406 -17.38 1.61 -8.57
CA GLY A 406 -16.22 2.25 -7.97
C GLY A 406 -16.31 2.41 -6.46
N ASN A 407 -17.48 2.87 -5.97
CA ASN A 407 -17.70 3.05 -4.54
C ASN A 407 -17.70 1.71 -3.78
N MET A 408 -18.36 0.68 -4.36
CA MET A 408 -18.36 -0.67 -3.77
C MET A 408 -16.94 -1.27 -3.76
N LEU A 409 -16.18 -1.12 -4.85
CA LEU A 409 -14.79 -1.60 -4.93
C LEU A 409 -13.90 -0.89 -3.91
N ALA A 410 -13.94 0.43 -3.82
CA ALA A 410 -13.15 1.17 -2.84
C ALA A 410 -13.47 0.76 -1.39
N LYS A 411 -14.74 0.57 -1.07
CA LYS A 411 -15.17 0.08 0.25
C LYS A 411 -14.75 -1.36 0.50
N GLN A 412 -14.86 -2.23 -0.49
CA GLN A 412 -14.38 -3.61 -0.38
C GLN A 412 -12.87 -3.65 -0.08
N LEU A 413 -12.08 -2.86 -0.80
CA LEU A 413 -10.63 -2.76 -0.55
C LEU A 413 -10.34 -2.25 0.87
N THR A 414 -11.05 -1.20 1.33
CA THR A 414 -10.84 -0.63 2.67
C THR A 414 -11.28 -1.58 3.78
N TYR A 415 -12.50 -2.10 3.73
CA TYR A 415 -13.08 -2.82 4.88
C TYR A 415 -12.73 -4.31 4.88
N ILE A 416 -12.60 -4.93 3.73
CA ILE A 416 -12.31 -6.37 3.60
C ILE A 416 -10.82 -6.60 3.39
N SER A 417 -10.21 -5.92 2.41
CA SER A 417 -8.78 -6.09 2.09
C SER A 417 -7.87 -5.26 3.00
N LYS A 418 -8.43 -4.49 3.95
CA LYS A 418 -7.69 -3.67 4.92
C LYS A 418 -6.75 -2.64 4.28
N ALA A 419 -7.08 -2.18 3.08
CA ALA A 419 -6.35 -1.10 2.44
C ALA A 419 -6.53 0.22 3.19
N GLU A 420 -5.49 1.01 3.28
CA GLU A 420 -5.59 2.44 3.59
C GLU A 420 -5.87 3.22 2.31
N GLY A 421 -6.71 4.24 2.38
CA GLY A 421 -7.12 5.01 1.22
C GLY A 421 -6.85 6.50 1.37
N ALA A 422 -6.36 7.14 0.31
CA ALA A 422 -6.30 8.58 0.16
C ALA A 422 -7.25 9.01 -0.96
N GLY A 423 -7.94 10.14 -0.81
CA GLY A 423 -8.91 10.63 -1.81
C GLY A 423 -8.55 12.02 -2.34
N LEU A 424 -8.48 12.15 -3.67
CA LEU A 424 -8.21 13.40 -4.35
C LEU A 424 -9.18 13.64 -5.51
N VAL A 425 -9.72 14.87 -5.60
CA VAL A 425 -10.45 15.31 -6.79
C VAL A 425 -9.50 15.98 -7.74
N MET A 426 -9.48 15.49 -8.95
CA MET A 426 -8.68 15.93 -10.08
C MET A 426 -9.51 16.72 -11.09
N GLY A 427 -8.84 17.41 -12.03
CA GLY A 427 -9.51 18.20 -13.08
C GLY A 427 -9.81 19.64 -12.69
N ALA A 428 -9.47 20.07 -11.47
CA ALA A 428 -9.52 21.46 -11.02
C ALA A 428 -8.17 22.16 -11.20
N LYS A 429 -8.17 23.50 -11.05
CA LYS A 429 -6.92 24.32 -11.05
C LYS A 429 -5.98 23.96 -9.91
N VAL A 430 -6.52 23.49 -8.79
CA VAL A 430 -5.79 23.06 -7.60
C VAL A 430 -6.31 21.71 -7.14
N PRO A 431 -5.53 20.90 -6.44
CA PRO A 431 -6.02 19.64 -5.86
C PRO A 431 -7.11 19.90 -4.81
N ILE A 432 -8.12 19.02 -4.79
CA ILE A 432 -9.18 19.06 -3.76
C ILE A 432 -9.10 17.77 -2.97
N ILE A 433 -8.65 17.86 -1.74
CA ILE A 433 -8.53 16.74 -0.81
C ILE A 433 -9.94 16.35 -0.36
N MET A 434 -10.38 15.15 -0.73
CA MET A 434 -11.73 14.68 -0.46
C MET A 434 -11.73 13.28 0.13
N THR A 435 -12.06 13.20 1.41
CA THR A 435 -12.19 11.96 2.16
C THR A 435 -13.64 11.73 2.58
N SER A 436 -14.00 10.49 2.92
CA SER A 436 -15.29 10.17 3.52
C SER A 436 -15.39 10.76 4.94
N ARG A 437 -16.62 10.96 5.44
CA ARG A 437 -16.83 11.35 6.85
C ARG A 437 -16.37 10.26 7.82
N ALA A 438 -16.43 9.00 7.39
CA ALA A 438 -15.99 7.84 8.19
C ALA A 438 -14.47 7.64 8.19
N ASP A 439 -13.73 8.36 7.34
CA ASP A 439 -12.28 8.22 7.25
C ASP A 439 -11.59 8.88 8.45
N GLY A 440 -10.65 8.17 9.04
CA GLY A 440 -9.86 8.65 10.17
C GLY A 440 -8.78 9.67 9.79
N GLU A 441 -8.03 10.12 10.79
CA GLU A 441 -6.94 11.10 10.63
C GLU A 441 -5.85 10.63 9.67
N LYS A 442 -5.50 9.32 9.68
CA LYS A 442 -4.49 8.73 8.79
C LYS A 442 -4.83 8.84 7.31
N ALA A 443 -6.09 8.57 6.93
CA ALA A 443 -6.54 8.70 5.54
C ALA A 443 -6.48 10.15 5.06
N ARG A 444 -6.75 11.11 5.95
CA ARG A 444 -6.64 12.54 5.68
C ARG A 444 -5.18 12.96 5.54
N LEU A 445 -4.30 12.46 6.40
CA LEU A 445 -2.86 12.67 6.32
C LEU A 445 -2.31 12.16 4.97
N ALA A 446 -2.64 10.92 4.59
CA ALA A 446 -2.25 10.35 3.31
C ALA A 446 -2.78 11.17 2.12
N SER A 447 -4.03 11.65 2.20
CA SER A 447 -4.63 12.50 1.15
C SER A 447 -3.91 13.85 1.03
N CYS A 448 -3.44 14.43 2.14
CA CYS A 448 -2.62 15.64 2.14
C CYS A 448 -1.26 15.38 1.48
N ALA A 449 -0.62 14.23 1.76
CA ALA A 449 0.65 13.85 1.12
C ALA A 449 0.49 13.67 -0.40
N VAL A 450 -0.58 12.98 -0.84
CA VAL A 450 -0.92 12.85 -2.28
C VAL A 450 -1.08 14.23 -2.93
N ALA A 451 -1.82 15.14 -2.28
CA ALA A 451 -2.06 16.49 -2.79
C ALA A 451 -0.77 17.32 -2.87
N ALA A 452 0.09 17.26 -1.84
CA ALA A 452 1.37 17.97 -1.80
C ALA A 452 2.30 17.51 -2.92
N VAL A 453 2.48 16.20 -3.10
CA VAL A 453 3.32 15.62 -4.15
C VAL A 453 2.78 15.97 -5.55
N HIS A 454 1.46 15.87 -5.74
CA HIS A 454 0.83 16.24 -7.01
C HIS A 454 1.01 17.73 -7.32
N HIS A 455 0.74 18.61 -6.35
CA HIS A 455 0.89 20.06 -6.52
C HIS A 455 2.32 20.46 -6.86
N ALA A 456 3.32 19.92 -6.14
CA ALA A 456 4.73 20.21 -6.38
C ALA A 456 5.15 19.85 -7.81
N ARG A 457 4.72 18.68 -8.33
CA ARG A 457 5.02 18.26 -9.69
C ARG A 457 4.39 19.17 -10.74
N VAL A 458 3.10 19.52 -10.56
CA VAL A 458 2.40 20.41 -11.52
C VAL A 458 3.05 21.78 -11.55
N SER A 459 3.40 22.33 -10.37
CA SER A 459 4.06 23.64 -10.27
C SER A 459 5.45 23.64 -10.91
N SER A 460 6.24 22.58 -10.73
CA SER A 460 7.56 22.44 -11.36
C SER A 460 7.48 22.34 -12.88
N ASN A 461 6.51 21.62 -13.43
CA ASN A 461 6.30 21.52 -14.87
C ASN A 461 5.89 22.86 -15.47
N THR A 462 5.02 23.62 -14.78
CA THR A 462 4.61 24.97 -15.24
C THR A 462 5.80 25.93 -15.28
N VAL A 463 6.68 25.90 -14.29
CA VAL A 463 7.91 26.73 -14.28
C VAL A 463 8.85 26.33 -15.40
N ALA A 464 9.02 25.02 -15.67
CA ALA A 464 9.87 24.54 -16.77
C ALA A 464 9.33 24.94 -18.15
N GLU A 465 8.01 24.89 -18.36
CA GLU A 465 7.36 25.33 -19.61
C GLU A 465 7.53 26.84 -19.84
N LEU A 466 7.37 27.66 -18.80
CA LEU A 466 7.56 29.12 -18.88
C LEU A 466 9.03 29.52 -19.15
N ALA A 467 9.98 28.73 -18.67
CA ALA A 467 11.40 28.97 -18.90
C ALA A 467 11.88 28.60 -20.33
N GLN A 468 11.06 27.85 -21.09
CA GLN A 468 11.34 27.44 -22.47
C GLN A 468 10.67 28.36 -23.52
N GLN A 469 9.81 29.27 -23.09
CA GLN A 469 9.19 30.34 -23.94
C GLN A 469 9.96 31.64 -23.84
#